data_9a89429b17754c4366abced75374656f
#
_entry.id   9a89429b17754c4366abced75374656f
#
_cell.length_a   1.000
_cell.length_b   1.000
_cell.length_c   1.000
_cell.angle_alpha   90.00
_cell.angle_beta   90.00
_cell.angle_gamma   90.00
#
_symmetry.space_group_name_H-M   'P 1'
#
loop_
_entity.id
_entity.type
_entity.pdbx_description
1 polymer ?
#
loop_
_entity_poly.entity_id
_entity_poly.type
_entity_poly.pdbx_seq_one_letter_code
_entity_poly.pdbx_strand_id
1 'polypeptide(L)'
;MNVLVIGANGKTGKHVISSLVNSSQHFTKAMIRKAEQIDTMEDLGAKPLVGDLEEDFSYVFDEVNAVIFAAGSGSGTGSDKTTAVDEQGAVKAIDYAKHKGLDRFIMLSSMGADTPSLGPDGLQHYLEAKGKADQQLIESGLNYTIVRPGALVDGEKTGKIIASSSIEDKSGSITRGDVADVLTACLTASETYHKTFEILNGDTPIDEALKSI
;
A
#
# COMPACT_ATOMS: atom_id res chain seq x y z
N MET A 1 3.57 -16.12 -6.53
CA MET A 1 4.51 -15.09 -7.04
C MET A 1 5.37 -14.58 -5.91
N ASN A 2 6.52 -13.96 -6.21
CA ASN A 2 7.36 -13.31 -5.20
C ASN A 2 6.86 -11.88 -5.00
N VAL A 3 6.35 -11.58 -3.81
CA VAL A 3 5.75 -10.28 -3.46
C VAL A 3 6.67 -9.53 -2.50
N LEU A 4 7.07 -8.31 -2.86
CA LEU A 4 7.80 -7.39 -2.00
C LEU A 4 6.80 -6.46 -1.29
N VAL A 5 6.83 -6.45 0.04
CA VAL A 5 6.06 -5.48 0.84
C VAL A 5 7.01 -4.40 1.33
N ILE A 6 6.82 -3.17 0.87
CA ILE A 6 7.55 -1.98 1.33
C ILE A 6 6.74 -1.33 2.44
N GLY A 7 7.37 -1.04 3.58
CA GLY A 7 6.68 -0.61 4.80
C GLY A 7 6.16 -1.77 5.66
N ALA A 8 6.75 -2.96 5.52
CA ALA A 8 6.32 -4.20 6.16
C ALA A 8 6.18 -4.12 7.68
N ASN A 9 7.02 -3.36 8.38
CA ASN A 9 6.95 -3.22 9.84
C ASN A 9 5.90 -2.20 10.33
N GLY A 10 5.25 -1.46 9.42
CA GLY A 10 4.12 -0.59 9.75
C GLY A 10 2.90 -1.38 10.23
N LYS A 11 1.94 -0.71 10.91
CA LYS A 11 0.72 -1.36 11.40
C LYS A 11 -0.02 -2.11 10.28
N THR A 12 -0.32 -1.45 9.16
CA THR A 12 -0.96 -2.09 8.00
C THR A 12 -0.04 -3.10 7.32
N GLY A 13 1.26 -2.79 7.20
CA GLY A 13 2.26 -3.69 6.59
C GLY A 13 2.32 -5.07 7.25
N LYS A 14 2.26 -5.14 8.56
CA LYS A 14 2.23 -6.43 9.31
C LYS A 14 0.98 -7.25 8.98
N HIS A 15 -0.18 -6.61 8.83
CA HIS A 15 -1.39 -7.30 8.37
C HIS A 15 -1.25 -7.81 6.93
N VAL A 16 -0.63 -7.01 6.03
CA VAL A 16 -0.33 -7.44 4.65
C VAL A 16 0.57 -8.67 4.64
N ILE A 17 1.66 -8.67 5.43
CA ILE A 17 2.55 -9.84 5.56
C ILE A 17 1.74 -11.06 6.03
N SER A 18 0.93 -10.91 7.08
CA SER A 18 0.12 -12.02 7.60
C SER A 18 -0.89 -12.55 6.56
N SER A 19 -1.55 -11.67 5.81
CA SER A 19 -2.51 -12.07 4.77
C SER A 19 -1.81 -12.82 3.63
N LEU A 20 -0.64 -12.35 3.17
CA LEU A 20 0.14 -12.99 2.12
C LEU A 20 0.64 -14.39 2.53
N VAL A 21 1.20 -14.52 3.72
CA VAL A 21 1.74 -15.78 4.24
C VAL A 21 0.63 -16.80 4.44
N ASN A 22 -0.50 -16.40 5.01
CA ASN A 22 -1.64 -17.28 5.24
C ASN A 22 -2.29 -17.78 3.95
N SER A 23 -2.20 -17.04 2.85
CA SER A 23 -2.71 -17.48 1.55
C SER A 23 -1.93 -18.65 0.95
N SER A 24 -0.67 -18.87 1.38
CA SER A 24 0.25 -19.90 0.86
C SER A 24 0.52 -19.83 -0.66
N GLN A 25 0.07 -18.75 -1.32
CA GLN A 25 0.20 -18.60 -2.79
C GLN A 25 1.41 -17.74 -3.18
N HIS A 26 2.02 -17.08 -2.19
CA HIS A 26 3.06 -16.08 -2.41
C HIS A 26 4.30 -16.36 -1.57
N PHE A 27 5.46 -16.10 -2.14
CA PHE A 27 6.69 -15.97 -1.38
C PHE A 27 6.84 -14.50 -1.00
N THR A 28 6.83 -14.21 0.30
CA THR A 28 6.73 -12.85 0.83
C THR A 28 8.10 -12.33 1.24
N LYS A 29 8.53 -11.22 0.63
CA LYS A 29 9.71 -10.43 1.01
C LYS A 29 9.24 -9.18 1.76
N ALA A 30 9.81 -8.92 2.93
CA ALA A 30 9.44 -7.81 3.80
C ALA A 30 10.56 -6.77 3.86
N MET A 31 10.40 -5.62 3.20
CA MET A 31 11.37 -4.53 3.35
C MET A 31 11.14 -3.82 4.69
N ILE A 32 12.19 -3.81 5.51
CA ILE A 32 12.24 -3.22 6.84
C ILE A 32 13.38 -2.22 6.92
N ARG A 33 13.25 -1.19 7.75
CA ARG A 33 14.29 -0.14 7.85
C ARG A 33 15.45 -0.50 8.78
N LYS A 34 15.21 -1.32 9.80
CA LYS A 34 16.18 -1.61 10.85
C LYS A 34 16.37 -3.11 11.06
N ALA A 35 17.61 -3.51 11.34
CA ALA A 35 17.94 -4.92 11.58
C ALA A 35 17.18 -5.53 12.78
N GLU A 36 16.84 -4.73 13.81
CA GLU A 36 16.08 -5.20 14.95
C GLU A 36 14.63 -5.63 14.62
N GLN A 37 14.19 -5.38 13.38
CA GLN A 37 12.88 -5.79 12.89
C GLN A 37 12.88 -7.16 12.17
N ILE A 38 14.07 -7.77 12.01
CA ILE A 38 14.25 -9.05 11.30
C ILE A 38 13.40 -10.14 11.94
N ASP A 39 13.62 -10.41 13.23
CA ASP A 39 12.94 -11.51 13.94
C ASP A 39 11.41 -11.38 13.84
N THR A 40 10.88 -10.15 13.91
CA THR A 40 9.44 -9.90 13.75
C THR A 40 8.91 -10.35 12.38
N MET A 41 9.67 -10.16 11.31
CA MET A 41 9.23 -10.56 9.96
C MET A 41 9.40 -12.07 9.73
N GLU A 42 10.45 -12.66 10.28
CA GLU A 42 10.68 -14.11 10.25
C GLU A 42 9.60 -14.86 11.04
N ASP A 43 9.23 -14.37 12.22
CA ASP A 43 8.13 -14.91 13.03
C ASP A 43 6.79 -14.84 12.29
N LEU A 44 6.58 -13.82 11.46
CA LEU A 44 5.42 -13.71 10.58
C LEU A 44 5.51 -14.58 9.32
N GLY A 45 6.64 -15.26 9.07
CA GLY A 45 6.84 -16.15 7.93
C GLY A 45 7.31 -15.45 6.64
N ALA A 46 7.77 -14.20 6.72
CA ALA A 46 8.30 -13.46 5.57
C ALA A 46 9.84 -13.42 5.58
N LYS A 47 10.45 -13.28 4.39
CA LYS A 47 11.88 -13.04 4.23
C LYS A 47 12.19 -11.56 4.44
N PRO A 48 12.87 -11.16 5.53
CA PRO A 48 13.23 -9.76 5.76
C PRO A 48 14.35 -9.29 4.84
N LEU A 49 14.27 -8.05 4.39
CA LEU A 49 15.30 -7.33 3.65
C LEU A 49 15.44 -5.94 4.28
N VAL A 50 16.63 -5.61 4.75
CA VAL A 50 16.88 -4.27 5.32
C VAL A 50 17.07 -3.27 4.20
N GLY A 51 16.30 -2.16 4.20
CA GLY A 51 16.40 -1.11 3.19
C GLY A 51 15.72 0.17 3.68
N ASP A 52 16.27 1.32 3.31
CA ASP A 52 15.74 2.64 3.65
C ASP A 52 15.26 3.36 2.40
N LEU A 53 14.02 3.89 2.44
CA LEU A 53 13.43 4.66 1.34
C LEU A 53 14.19 5.96 1.04
N GLU A 54 14.95 6.47 2.00
CA GLU A 54 15.79 7.66 1.82
C GLU A 54 17.11 7.37 1.10
N GLU A 55 17.55 6.09 1.10
CA GLU A 55 18.80 5.64 0.47
C GLU A 55 18.55 4.86 -0.84
N ASP A 56 19.58 4.17 -1.35
CA ASP A 56 19.39 3.17 -2.42
C ASP A 56 18.90 1.84 -1.83
N PHE A 57 17.76 1.37 -2.33
CA PHE A 57 17.19 0.08 -1.96
C PHE A 57 16.81 -0.77 -3.20
N SER A 58 17.47 -0.52 -4.34
CA SER A 58 17.19 -1.20 -5.61
C SER A 58 17.35 -2.73 -5.54
N TYR A 59 18.23 -3.21 -4.68
CA TYR A 59 18.53 -4.64 -4.48
C TYR A 59 17.36 -5.44 -3.88
N VAL A 60 16.41 -4.78 -3.17
CA VAL A 60 15.27 -5.52 -2.60
C VAL A 60 14.30 -6.01 -3.68
N PHE A 61 14.39 -5.46 -4.90
CA PHE A 61 13.57 -5.83 -6.05
C PHE A 61 14.09 -7.07 -6.81
N ASP A 62 15.26 -7.62 -6.44
CA ASP A 62 15.78 -8.82 -7.09
C ASP A 62 14.82 -10.00 -6.88
N GLU A 63 14.53 -10.74 -7.96
CA GLU A 63 13.57 -11.86 -7.93
C GLU A 63 12.18 -11.50 -7.38
N VAL A 64 11.67 -10.32 -7.68
CA VAL A 64 10.31 -9.85 -7.33
C VAL A 64 9.43 -9.85 -8.56
N ASN A 65 8.17 -10.25 -8.41
CA ASN A 65 7.14 -10.17 -9.46
C ASN A 65 6.15 -9.03 -9.20
N ALA A 66 5.85 -8.77 -7.92
CA ALA A 66 4.87 -7.77 -7.54
C ALA A 66 5.31 -7.00 -6.29
N VAL A 67 4.88 -5.75 -6.20
CA VAL A 67 5.11 -4.87 -5.04
C VAL A 67 3.78 -4.49 -4.40
N ILE A 68 3.73 -4.52 -3.06
CA ILE A 68 2.74 -3.80 -2.27
C ILE A 68 3.47 -2.68 -1.52
N PHE A 69 3.22 -1.44 -1.89
CA PHE A 69 3.77 -0.26 -1.21
C PHE A 69 2.81 0.20 -0.13
N ALA A 70 3.12 -0.10 1.12
CA ALA A 70 2.35 0.25 2.31
C ALA A 70 3.14 1.13 3.28
N ALA A 71 4.23 1.76 2.80
CA ALA A 71 5.00 2.69 3.61
C ALA A 71 4.33 4.05 3.73
N GLY A 72 4.59 4.69 4.84
CA GLY A 72 4.24 6.07 5.12
C GLY A 72 5.08 6.56 6.30
N SER A 73 5.31 7.86 6.36
CA SER A 73 6.13 8.49 7.39
C SER A 73 5.54 8.35 8.80
N GLY A 74 4.21 8.20 8.89
CA GLY A 74 3.47 8.10 10.14
C GLY A 74 3.09 9.46 10.75
N SER A 75 2.06 9.46 11.60
CA SER A 75 1.47 10.68 12.19
C SER A 75 2.36 11.45 13.19
N GLY A 76 3.52 10.92 13.54
CA GLY A 76 4.45 11.53 14.51
C GLY A 76 5.68 12.19 13.87
N THR A 77 5.74 12.29 12.54
CA THR A 77 6.89 12.82 11.81
C THR A 77 6.59 14.18 11.16
N GLY A 78 7.63 14.98 10.87
CA GLY A 78 7.47 16.26 10.21
C GLY A 78 7.21 16.13 8.70
N SER A 79 6.90 17.28 8.07
CA SER A 79 6.62 17.37 6.63
C SER A 79 7.78 16.94 5.75
N ASP A 80 9.02 17.11 6.22
CA ASP A 80 10.24 16.63 5.56
C ASP A 80 10.23 15.10 5.38
N LYS A 81 9.81 14.36 6.40
CA LYS A 81 9.67 12.90 6.33
C LYS A 81 8.51 12.46 5.45
N THR A 82 7.41 13.19 5.43
CA THR A 82 6.32 12.95 4.49
C THR A 82 6.82 13.08 3.05
N THR A 83 7.54 14.14 2.72
CA THR A 83 8.14 14.29 1.39
C THR A 83 9.14 13.17 1.08
N ALA A 84 10.05 12.85 2.01
CA ALA A 84 11.10 11.86 1.77
C ALA A 84 10.55 10.43 1.61
N VAL A 85 9.54 10.05 2.39
CA VAL A 85 9.02 8.67 2.46
C VAL A 85 7.79 8.49 1.57
N ASP A 86 6.74 9.32 1.76
CA ASP A 86 5.46 9.14 1.09
C ASP A 86 5.49 9.58 -0.38
N GLU A 87 6.31 10.57 -0.74
CA GLU A 87 6.48 11.04 -2.12
C GLU A 87 7.74 10.41 -2.76
N GLN A 88 8.94 10.85 -2.35
CA GLN A 88 10.20 10.48 -3.03
C GLN A 88 10.51 8.98 -2.89
N GLY A 89 10.27 8.39 -1.73
CA GLY A 89 10.45 6.95 -1.50
C GLY A 89 9.51 6.10 -2.38
N ALA A 90 8.25 6.55 -2.55
CA ALA A 90 7.30 5.90 -3.44
C ALA A 90 7.71 6.04 -4.91
N VAL A 91 8.13 7.22 -5.35
CA VAL A 91 8.63 7.46 -6.71
C VAL A 91 9.85 6.57 -7.03
N LYS A 92 10.84 6.49 -6.12
CA LYS A 92 11.98 5.58 -6.30
C LYS A 92 11.54 4.12 -6.41
N ALA A 93 10.59 3.67 -5.57
CA ALA A 93 10.07 2.31 -5.63
C ALA A 93 9.39 2.01 -6.98
N ILE A 94 8.62 2.95 -7.53
CA ILE A 94 7.99 2.86 -8.84
C ILE A 94 9.06 2.75 -9.93
N ASP A 95 10.09 3.60 -9.89
CA ASP A 95 11.18 3.60 -10.87
C ASP A 95 11.97 2.29 -10.83
N TYR A 96 12.28 1.74 -9.65
CA TYR A 96 12.93 0.44 -9.52
C TYR A 96 12.05 -0.70 -10.06
N ALA A 97 10.76 -0.70 -9.74
CA ALA A 97 9.81 -1.68 -10.28
C ALA A 97 9.77 -1.65 -11.82
N LYS A 98 9.72 -0.46 -12.41
CA LYS A 98 9.76 -0.25 -13.86
C LYS A 98 11.06 -0.74 -14.48
N HIS A 99 12.22 -0.38 -13.92
CA HIS A 99 13.53 -0.81 -14.42
C HIS A 99 13.73 -2.33 -14.34
N LYS A 100 13.15 -2.98 -13.33
CA LYS A 100 13.19 -4.44 -13.16
C LYS A 100 12.12 -5.16 -14.00
N GLY A 101 11.23 -4.43 -14.67
CA GLY A 101 10.17 -4.99 -15.50
C GLY A 101 9.14 -5.79 -14.69
N LEU A 102 8.77 -5.30 -13.49
CA LEU A 102 7.78 -5.97 -12.65
C LEU A 102 6.39 -5.96 -13.27
N ASP A 103 5.65 -7.05 -13.07
CA ASP A 103 4.31 -7.20 -13.64
C ASP A 103 3.24 -6.43 -12.86
N ARG A 104 3.44 -6.16 -11.55
CA ARG A 104 2.35 -5.70 -10.69
C ARG A 104 2.82 -4.73 -9.59
N PHE A 105 2.12 -3.61 -9.40
CA PHE A 105 2.37 -2.64 -8.34
C PHE A 105 1.08 -2.21 -7.65
N ILE A 106 0.96 -2.48 -6.35
CA ILE A 106 -0.18 -2.08 -5.52
C ILE A 106 0.25 -0.96 -4.59
N MET A 107 -0.43 0.19 -4.66
CA MET A 107 -0.16 1.36 -3.83
C MET A 107 -1.23 1.52 -2.76
N LEU A 108 -0.82 1.57 -1.50
CA LEU A 108 -1.65 2.08 -0.41
C LEU A 108 -1.55 3.61 -0.38
N SER A 109 -2.56 4.26 -0.91
CA SER A 109 -2.72 5.72 -0.94
C SER A 109 -3.66 6.20 0.19
N SER A 110 -4.41 7.26 -0.03
CA SER A 110 -5.35 7.84 0.93
C SER A 110 -6.52 8.50 0.21
N MET A 111 -7.72 8.41 0.75
CA MET A 111 -8.83 9.28 0.35
C MET A 111 -8.42 10.74 0.42
N GLY A 112 -8.83 11.53 -0.57
CA GLY A 112 -8.49 12.96 -0.70
C GLY A 112 -7.12 13.23 -1.33
N ALA A 113 -6.34 12.23 -1.71
CA ALA A 113 -5.07 12.41 -2.41
C ALA A 113 -5.24 13.06 -3.80
N ASP A 114 -6.43 12.96 -4.39
CA ASP A 114 -6.79 13.64 -5.65
C ASP A 114 -7.22 15.10 -5.47
N THR A 115 -7.62 15.48 -4.28
CA THR A 115 -8.12 16.83 -3.96
C THR A 115 -7.56 17.33 -2.62
N PRO A 116 -6.21 17.42 -2.46
CA PRO A 116 -5.56 17.71 -1.18
C PRO A 116 -6.04 19.00 -0.50
N SER A 117 -6.38 20.01 -1.30
CA SER A 117 -6.85 21.31 -0.81
C SER A 117 -8.22 21.26 -0.12
N LEU A 118 -9.00 20.19 -0.34
CA LEU A 118 -10.29 19.97 0.34
C LEU A 118 -10.11 19.18 1.66
N GLY A 119 -8.93 18.65 1.91
CA GLY A 119 -8.62 17.94 3.15
C GLY A 119 -8.38 18.89 4.32
N PRO A 120 -8.36 18.35 5.56
CA PRO A 120 -7.97 19.11 6.75
C PRO A 120 -6.58 19.73 6.59
N ASP A 121 -6.39 21.00 7.03
CA ASP A 121 -5.13 21.73 6.87
C ASP A 121 -3.88 20.93 7.31
N GLY A 122 -3.99 20.21 8.43
CA GLY A 122 -2.90 19.39 8.96
C GLY A 122 -2.57 18.14 8.12
N LEU A 123 -3.41 17.76 7.15
CA LEU A 123 -3.21 16.62 6.27
C LEU A 123 -2.91 17.00 4.82
N GLN A 124 -3.07 18.26 4.43
CA GLN A 124 -2.93 18.68 3.03
C GLN A 124 -1.57 18.28 2.45
N HIS A 125 -0.48 18.56 3.14
CA HIS A 125 0.86 18.18 2.70
C HIS A 125 1.03 16.66 2.52
N TYR A 126 0.45 15.86 3.42
CA TYR A 126 0.44 14.40 3.29
C TYR A 126 -0.38 13.94 2.07
N LEU A 127 -1.56 14.53 1.88
CA LEU A 127 -2.41 14.20 0.73
C LEU A 127 -1.77 14.60 -0.60
N GLU A 128 -1.05 15.75 -0.64
CA GLU A 128 -0.26 16.18 -1.81
C GLU A 128 0.84 15.17 -2.13
N ALA A 129 1.59 14.70 -1.12
CA ALA A 129 2.65 13.71 -1.30
C ALA A 129 2.09 12.39 -1.86
N LYS A 130 0.95 11.91 -1.31
CA LYS A 130 0.26 10.72 -1.81
C LYS A 130 -0.26 10.92 -3.23
N GLY A 131 -0.86 12.07 -3.54
CA GLY A 131 -1.37 12.40 -4.87
C GLY A 131 -0.27 12.43 -5.94
N LYS A 132 0.91 12.98 -5.63
CA LYS A 132 2.07 12.96 -6.53
C LYS A 132 2.59 11.55 -6.76
N ALA A 133 2.66 10.71 -5.72
CA ALA A 133 3.03 9.31 -5.85
C ALA A 133 2.02 8.53 -6.71
N ASP A 134 0.71 8.77 -6.51
CA ASP A 134 -0.37 8.18 -7.32
C ASP A 134 -0.20 8.55 -8.80
N GLN A 135 0.03 9.84 -9.09
CA GLN A 135 0.21 10.33 -10.46
C GLN A 135 1.45 9.69 -11.13
N GLN A 136 2.57 9.62 -10.42
CA GLN A 136 3.78 8.98 -10.92
C GLN A 136 3.55 7.50 -11.24
N LEU A 137 2.78 6.79 -10.41
CA LEU A 137 2.44 5.40 -10.65
C LEU A 137 1.53 5.23 -11.87
N ILE A 138 0.54 6.11 -12.05
CA ILE A 138 -0.35 6.11 -13.22
C ILE A 138 0.47 6.29 -14.51
N GLU A 139 1.43 7.22 -14.51
CA GLU A 139 2.27 7.54 -15.66
C GLU A 139 3.40 6.53 -15.90
N SER A 140 3.66 5.62 -14.96
CA SER A 140 4.80 4.70 -15.03
C SER A 140 4.70 3.66 -16.15
N GLY A 141 3.47 3.31 -16.56
CA GLY A 141 3.18 2.21 -17.48
C GLY A 141 3.15 0.83 -16.82
N LEU A 142 3.36 0.74 -15.50
CA LEU A 142 3.21 -0.51 -14.73
C LEU A 142 1.74 -0.93 -14.69
N ASN A 143 1.48 -2.24 -14.55
CA ASN A 143 0.15 -2.73 -14.19
C ASN A 143 -0.11 -2.43 -12.70
N TYR A 144 -0.71 -1.28 -12.44
CA TYR A 144 -0.92 -0.77 -11.08
C TYR A 144 -2.34 -0.99 -10.56
N THR A 145 -2.46 -0.91 -9.24
CA THR A 145 -3.71 -0.59 -8.53
C THR A 145 -3.39 0.41 -7.42
N ILE A 146 -4.20 1.46 -7.31
CA ILE A 146 -4.11 2.45 -6.24
C ILE A 146 -5.34 2.32 -5.35
N VAL A 147 -5.12 1.95 -4.09
CA VAL A 147 -6.18 1.81 -3.09
C VAL A 147 -6.13 3.02 -2.15
N ARG A 148 -7.23 3.76 -2.08
CA ARG A 148 -7.40 4.96 -1.24
C ARG A 148 -8.37 4.67 -0.10
N PRO A 149 -7.91 4.20 1.07
CA PRO A 149 -8.78 4.02 2.22
C PRO A 149 -9.18 5.34 2.87
N GLY A 150 -10.31 5.32 3.59
CA GLY A 150 -10.65 6.34 4.56
C GLY A 150 -9.81 6.23 5.84
N ALA A 151 -10.31 6.75 6.95
CA ALA A 151 -9.60 6.71 8.24
C ALA A 151 -9.26 5.28 8.66
N LEU A 152 -7.96 5.02 8.91
CA LEU A 152 -7.49 3.69 9.30
C LEU A 152 -7.68 3.47 10.81
N VAL A 153 -8.40 2.43 11.18
CA VAL A 153 -8.63 2.06 12.59
C VAL A 153 -8.01 0.69 12.91
N ASP A 154 -7.66 0.50 14.19
CA ASP A 154 -7.31 -0.81 14.72
C ASP A 154 -8.61 -1.54 15.11
N GLY A 155 -8.68 -2.86 14.95
CA GLY A 155 -9.85 -3.67 15.26
C GLY A 155 -9.87 -4.98 14.49
N GLU A 156 -10.87 -5.81 14.77
CA GLU A 156 -11.10 -7.04 14.04
C GLU A 156 -11.56 -6.72 12.61
N LYS A 157 -11.00 -7.44 11.65
CA LYS A 157 -11.41 -7.31 10.26
C LYS A 157 -12.79 -7.91 10.04
N THR A 158 -13.57 -7.29 9.19
CA THR A 158 -14.94 -7.71 8.86
C THR A 158 -15.00 -8.56 7.59
N GLY A 159 -14.00 -8.45 6.72
CA GLY A 159 -13.99 -9.03 5.39
C GLY A 159 -14.97 -8.37 4.41
N LYS A 160 -15.55 -7.21 4.80
CA LYS A 160 -16.58 -6.52 4.04
C LYS A 160 -16.25 -5.04 3.88
N ILE A 161 -16.47 -4.51 2.67
CA ILE A 161 -16.12 -3.14 2.31
C ILE A 161 -17.20 -2.49 1.43
N ILE A 162 -17.13 -1.18 1.33
CA ILE A 162 -17.59 -0.40 0.19
C ILE A 162 -16.35 -0.12 -0.66
N ALA A 163 -16.42 -0.34 -1.97
CA ALA A 163 -15.37 0.02 -2.91
C ALA A 163 -16.00 0.77 -4.09
N SER A 164 -15.44 1.91 -4.47
CA SER A 164 -15.92 2.75 -5.58
C SER A 164 -14.78 3.60 -6.13
N SER A 165 -14.87 4.01 -7.39
CA SER A 165 -13.95 5.00 -7.97
C SER A 165 -13.99 6.34 -7.20
N SER A 166 -15.13 6.69 -6.61
CA SER A 166 -15.30 7.81 -5.68
C SER A 166 -16.46 7.51 -4.71
N ILE A 167 -16.24 7.71 -3.42
CA ILE A 167 -17.25 7.58 -2.37
C ILE A 167 -17.68 8.99 -1.95
N GLU A 168 -18.99 9.26 -1.96
CA GLU A 168 -19.53 10.60 -1.63
C GLU A 168 -19.30 10.95 -0.15
N ASP A 169 -19.68 10.05 0.76
CA ASP A 169 -19.45 10.23 2.20
C ASP A 169 -18.09 9.66 2.62
N LYS A 170 -17.10 10.55 2.72
CA LYS A 170 -15.73 10.22 3.10
C LYS A 170 -15.48 10.19 4.61
N SER A 171 -16.51 10.32 5.44
CA SER A 171 -16.38 10.36 6.92
C SER A 171 -16.14 9.00 7.56
N GLY A 172 -16.23 7.92 6.78
CA GLY A 172 -16.08 6.56 7.25
C GLY A 172 -14.65 6.13 7.58
N SER A 173 -14.53 4.97 8.18
CA SER A 173 -13.25 4.33 8.50
C SER A 173 -13.19 2.91 7.95
N ILE A 174 -11.99 2.32 7.99
CA ILE A 174 -11.76 0.92 7.62
C ILE A 174 -10.67 0.32 8.50
N THR A 175 -10.81 -0.95 8.87
CA THR A 175 -9.78 -1.62 9.66
C THR A 175 -8.51 -1.84 8.84
N ARG A 176 -7.34 -1.78 9.50
CA ARG A 176 -6.06 -2.09 8.83
C ARG A 176 -6.00 -3.51 8.31
N GLY A 177 -6.73 -4.42 8.97
CA GLY A 177 -6.86 -5.81 8.53
C GLY A 177 -7.62 -5.94 7.21
N ASP A 178 -8.76 -5.24 7.07
CA ASP A 178 -9.53 -5.25 5.82
C ASP A 178 -8.76 -4.56 4.68
N VAL A 179 -8.05 -3.45 4.96
CA VAL A 179 -7.15 -2.82 3.97
C VAL A 179 -6.08 -3.80 3.50
N ALA A 180 -5.47 -4.55 4.40
CA ALA A 180 -4.45 -5.54 4.05
C ALA A 180 -5.01 -6.66 3.16
N ASP A 181 -6.21 -7.14 3.46
CA ASP A 181 -6.88 -8.17 2.65
C ASP A 181 -7.23 -7.62 1.25
N VAL A 182 -7.68 -6.35 1.13
CA VAL A 182 -7.89 -5.69 -0.17
C VAL A 182 -6.59 -5.60 -0.97
N LEU A 183 -5.50 -5.10 -0.36
CA LEU A 183 -4.20 -4.97 -1.04
C LEU A 183 -3.69 -6.33 -1.53
N THR A 184 -3.89 -7.38 -0.74
CA THR A 184 -3.48 -8.75 -1.10
C THR A 184 -4.35 -9.30 -2.22
N ALA A 185 -5.67 -9.13 -2.16
CA ALA A 185 -6.61 -9.56 -3.20
C ALA A 185 -6.33 -8.87 -4.54
N CYS A 186 -5.96 -7.59 -4.53
CA CYS A 186 -5.60 -6.84 -5.73
C CYS A 186 -4.41 -7.42 -6.51
N LEU A 187 -3.58 -8.28 -5.91
CA LEU A 187 -2.47 -8.91 -6.65
C LEU A 187 -2.95 -9.72 -7.85
N THR A 188 -4.11 -10.36 -7.73
CA THR A 188 -4.65 -11.27 -8.74
C THR A 188 -6.02 -10.87 -9.28
N ALA A 189 -6.69 -9.88 -8.67
CA ALA A 189 -7.98 -9.37 -9.13
C ALA A 189 -7.79 -8.50 -10.39
N SER A 190 -7.98 -9.08 -11.57
CA SER A 190 -7.76 -8.41 -12.87
C SER A 190 -8.64 -7.17 -13.06
N GLU A 191 -9.80 -7.13 -12.43
CA GLU A 191 -10.75 -6.03 -12.45
C GLU A 191 -10.16 -4.74 -11.86
N THR A 192 -9.17 -4.88 -10.97
CA THR A 192 -8.48 -3.75 -10.32
C THR A 192 -7.26 -3.23 -11.09
N TYR A 193 -6.91 -3.85 -12.24
CA TYR A 193 -5.76 -3.45 -13.03
C TYR A 193 -5.96 -2.08 -13.67
N HIS A 194 -4.96 -1.21 -13.52
CA HIS A 194 -4.98 0.20 -13.95
C HIS A 194 -6.11 1.01 -13.31
N LYS A 195 -6.53 0.64 -12.10
CA LYS A 195 -7.59 1.32 -11.36
C LYS A 195 -7.08 2.05 -10.14
N THR A 196 -7.76 3.16 -9.85
CA THR A 196 -7.70 3.89 -8.59
C THR A 196 -9.10 3.88 -7.99
N PHE A 197 -9.22 3.46 -6.74
CA PHE A 197 -10.51 3.41 -6.07
C PHE A 197 -10.39 3.64 -4.55
N GLU A 198 -11.50 4.11 -3.98
CA GLU A 198 -11.66 4.38 -2.56
C GLU A 198 -12.32 3.20 -1.85
N ILE A 199 -11.95 2.98 -0.59
CA ILE A 199 -12.53 1.92 0.25
C ILE A 199 -12.88 2.39 1.66
N LEU A 200 -14.01 1.91 2.16
CA LEU A 200 -14.48 2.05 3.54
C LEU A 200 -15.00 0.71 4.07
N ASN A 201 -15.20 0.61 5.38
CA ASN A 201 -16.01 -0.49 5.92
C ASN A 201 -17.39 -0.49 5.26
N GLY A 202 -17.94 -1.68 5.02
CA GLY A 202 -19.23 -1.84 4.36
C GLY A 202 -19.84 -3.20 4.59
N ASP A 203 -20.78 -3.57 3.72
CA ASP A 203 -21.55 -4.82 3.84
C ASP A 203 -21.24 -5.84 2.74
N THR A 204 -20.47 -5.44 1.71
CA THR A 204 -20.14 -6.31 0.56
C THR A 204 -18.82 -7.04 0.82
N PRO A 205 -18.77 -8.38 0.67
CA PRO A 205 -17.52 -9.15 0.76
C PRO A 205 -16.44 -8.58 -0.18
N ILE A 206 -15.17 -8.56 0.26
CA ILE A 206 -14.06 -7.94 -0.47
C ILE A 206 -14.00 -8.43 -1.92
N ASP A 207 -14.06 -9.76 -2.14
CA ASP A 207 -13.96 -10.33 -3.49
C ASP A 207 -15.11 -9.92 -4.42
N GLU A 208 -16.30 -9.67 -3.86
CA GLU A 208 -17.45 -9.20 -4.62
C GLU A 208 -17.33 -7.68 -4.91
N ALA A 209 -16.91 -6.90 -3.91
CA ALA A 209 -16.72 -5.47 -4.06
C ALA A 209 -15.66 -5.15 -5.14
N LEU A 210 -14.56 -5.90 -5.20
CA LEU A 210 -13.51 -5.71 -6.19
C LEU A 210 -13.94 -6.04 -7.62
N LYS A 211 -14.91 -6.93 -7.81
CA LYS A 211 -15.46 -7.24 -9.15
C LYS A 211 -16.28 -6.10 -9.76
N SER A 212 -16.69 -5.14 -8.94
CA SER A 212 -17.51 -4.00 -9.37
C SER A 212 -16.70 -2.72 -9.66
N ILE A 213 -15.35 -2.77 -9.57
CA ILE A 213 -14.45 -1.63 -9.75
C ILE A 213 -14.15 -1.30 -11.24
#